data_538753c627cd91997827c77d6b28ad0b
#
_entry.id   538753c627cd91997827c77d6b28ad0b
#
_cell.length_a   1.000
_cell.length_b   1.000
_cell.length_c   1.000
_cell.angle_alpha   90.00
_cell.angle_beta   90.00
_cell.angle_gamma   90.00
#
_symmetry.space_group_name_H-M   'P 1'
#
loop_
_entity.id
_entity.type
_entity.pdbx_description
1 polymer ?
#
loop_
_entity_poly.entity_id
_entity_poly.type
_entity_poly.pdbx_seq_one_letter_code
_entity_poly.pdbx_strand_id
1 'polypeptide(L)'
;MKSKEENMPNIVLPNYEHSILNTITSILKYYNVETKHKSLESLDNILKKKYRNVVLIILDGMGEHILTPISPNGFFKKHEVEKVTSVYPSTTTAALTTYYAGKPPYETGWIAWSQYFKEYGRAVDMLAHIESYKHDSLKDARENVFETIMNYKTVFQQIEEFAKIKAYEIMPSYSDRRSKRTIKADTIDEIIDNIETLVENPEKKFIMAYSDNPDGLLHKYGTDSKEATDFIKEAEQKISEMCNKLPDDTIVIISADHGHKNIEKSYSILDYPDLQECFIMPPALESRCLTFWIKPNMKEKLNFGL
;
A
#
# COMPACT_ATOMS: atom_id res chain seq x y z
N MET A 1 35.41 27.28 4.46
CA MET A 1 34.65 26.41 3.55
C MET A 1 33.20 26.64 3.82
N LYS A 2 32.46 27.38 3.00
CA LYS A 2 31.01 27.52 3.06
C LYS A 2 30.42 26.25 2.46
N SER A 3 29.70 25.49 3.27
CA SER A 3 28.91 24.36 2.77
C SER A 3 27.93 24.87 1.73
N LYS A 4 28.01 24.33 0.51
CA LYS A 4 26.91 24.42 -0.44
C LYS A 4 25.73 23.64 0.20
N GLU A 5 24.76 24.36 0.69
CA GLU A 5 23.40 23.85 0.82
C GLU A 5 22.92 23.60 -0.62
N GLU A 6 23.22 22.45 -1.17
CA GLU A 6 22.56 21.98 -2.37
C GLU A 6 21.07 21.90 -2.04
N ASN A 7 20.23 22.49 -2.88
CA ASN A 7 18.78 22.38 -2.83
C ASN A 7 18.38 20.90 -2.80
N MET A 8 18.30 20.33 -1.60
CA MET A 8 17.70 19.01 -1.44
C MET A 8 16.24 19.14 -1.88
N PRO A 9 15.75 18.25 -2.76
CA PRO A 9 14.34 18.24 -3.10
C PRO A 9 13.53 18.19 -1.80
N ASN A 10 12.38 18.88 -1.79
CA ASN A 10 11.50 18.92 -0.63
C ASN A 10 11.00 17.48 -0.33
N ILE A 11 11.76 16.74 0.45
CA ILE A 11 11.42 15.37 0.85
C ILE A 11 10.48 15.48 2.04
N VAL A 12 9.26 14.99 1.86
CA VAL A 12 8.30 14.85 2.95
C VAL A 12 8.61 13.56 3.69
N LEU A 13 9.08 13.66 4.92
CA LEU A 13 9.28 12.51 5.79
C LEU A 13 7.93 11.97 6.29
N PRO A 14 7.81 10.66 6.54
CA PRO A 14 6.60 10.08 7.08
C PRO A 14 6.34 10.62 8.50
N ASN A 15 5.10 10.99 8.76
CA ASN A 15 4.65 11.39 10.07
C ASN A 15 3.71 10.32 10.63
N TYR A 16 4.22 9.41 11.46
CA TYR A 16 3.43 8.29 12.01
C TYR A 16 2.36 8.73 13.03
N GLU A 17 2.23 10.02 13.31
CA GLU A 17 1.09 10.58 14.03
C GLU A 17 0.01 11.11 13.07
N HIS A 18 0.31 11.18 11.76
CA HIS A 18 -0.52 11.75 10.70
C HIS A 18 -0.26 11.08 9.36
N SER A 19 -0.53 9.80 9.30
CA SER A 19 -0.22 8.93 8.17
C SER A 19 -1.36 7.96 7.86
N ILE A 20 -1.19 7.18 6.82
CA ILE A 20 -2.10 6.08 6.49
C ILE A 20 -2.25 5.06 7.63
N LEU A 21 -1.24 4.91 8.51
CA LEU A 21 -1.37 4.13 9.74
C LEU A 21 -2.51 4.67 10.62
N ASN A 22 -2.60 5.98 10.74
CA ASN A 22 -3.60 6.62 11.60
C ASN A 22 -5.01 6.53 11.00
N THR A 23 -5.12 6.41 9.68
CA THR A 23 -6.38 6.11 9.00
C THR A 23 -6.92 4.74 9.42
N ILE A 24 -6.10 3.70 9.33
CA ILE A 24 -6.55 2.35 9.71
C ILE A 24 -6.73 2.21 11.23
N THR A 25 -5.95 2.92 12.05
CA THR A 25 -6.15 2.90 13.50
C THR A 25 -7.43 3.59 13.94
N SER A 26 -7.92 4.62 13.22
CA SER A 26 -9.26 5.17 13.43
C SER A 26 -10.36 4.11 13.20
N ILE A 27 -10.21 3.30 12.16
CA ILE A 27 -11.16 2.20 11.88
C ILE A 27 -11.07 1.12 12.97
N LEU A 28 -9.86 0.73 13.40
CA LEU A 28 -9.69 -0.21 14.50
C LEU A 28 -10.34 0.29 15.79
N LYS A 29 -10.11 1.56 16.14
CA LYS A 29 -10.72 2.23 17.28
C LYS A 29 -12.25 2.25 17.20
N TYR A 30 -12.80 2.51 16.01
CA TYR A 30 -14.26 2.46 15.78
C TYR A 30 -14.84 1.09 16.14
N TYR A 31 -14.10 0.02 15.89
CA TYR A 31 -14.49 -1.35 16.23
C TYR A 31 -14.02 -1.80 17.62
N ASN A 32 -13.56 -0.87 18.47
CA ASN A 32 -13.03 -1.13 19.83
C ASN A 32 -11.84 -2.09 19.86
N VAL A 33 -11.05 -2.13 18.79
CA VAL A 33 -9.77 -2.84 18.77
C VAL A 33 -8.70 -1.96 19.40
N GLU A 34 -8.05 -2.45 20.44
CA GLU A 34 -6.96 -1.72 21.08
C GLU A 34 -5.73 -1.63 20.18
N THR A 35 -5.15 -0.44 20.09
CA THR A 35 -3.91 -0.16 19.38
C THR A 35 -3.09 0.86 20.17
N LYS A 36 -1.76 0.74 20.10
CA LYS A 36 -0.84 1.73 20.70
C LYS A 36 -0.62 2.95 19.81
N HIS A 37 -1.08 2.90 18.57
CA HIS A 37 -0.92 3.99 17.60
C HIS A 37 -2.09 4.96 17.68
N LYS A 38 -1.79 6.24 17.46
CA LYS A 38 -2.82 7.29 17.42
C LYS A 38 -3.77 7.08 16.25
N SER A 39 -4.99 7.54 16.40
CA SER A 39 -5.99 7.67 15.35
C SER A 39 -6.03 9.10 14.80
N LEU A 40 -6.68 9.33 13.66
CA LEU A 40 -6.96 10.66 13.12
C LEU A 40 -8.21 11.23 13.80
N GLU A 41 -8.07 12.36 14.48
CA GLU A 41 -9.21 13.00 15.16
C GLU A 41 -10.31 13.41 14.19
N SER A 42 -9.95 13.87 13.01
CA SER A 42 -10.87 14.22 11.94
C SER A 42 -11.74 13.03 11.51
N LEU A 43 -11.13 11.87 11.26
CA LEU A 43 -11.85 10.65 10.90
C LEU A 43 -12.63 10.08 12.09
N ASP A 44 -12.08 10.11 13.30
CA ASP A 44 -12.77 9.70 14.51
C ASP A 44 -14.07 10.48 14.74
N ASN A 45 -14.05 11.80 14.47
CA ASN A 45 -15.23 12.65 14.59
C ASN A 45 -16.33 12.28 13.60
N ILE A 46 -15.98 11.90 12.38
CA ILE A 46 -16.92 11.38 11.37
C ILE A 46 -17.48 10.03 11.81
N LEU A 47 -16.62 9.15 12.31
CA LEU A 47 -16.99 7.81 12.75
C LEU A 47 -17.85 7.78 14.04
N LYS A 48 -18.00 8.91 14.77
CA LYS A 48 -18.95 9.03 15.88
C LYS A 48 -20.40 8.76 15.45
N LYS A 49 -20.76 9.10 14.22
CA LYS A 49 -21.97 8.59 13.60
C LYS A 49 -21.78 7.08 13.39
N LYS A 50 -22.66 6.29 14.01
CA LYS A 50 -22.57 4.82 13.92
C LYS A 50 -23.02 4.35 12.54
N TYR A 51 -22.12 3.66 11.85
CA TYR A 51 -22.40 3.08 10.55
C TYR A 51 -22.60 1.57 10.65
N ARG A 52 -23.43 1.03 9.80
CA ARG A 52 -23.60 -0.42 9.62
C ARG A 52 -22.44 -0.99 8.80
N ASN A 53 -22.07 -0.28 7.75
CA ASN A 53 -20.96 -0.66 6.88
C ASN A 53 -19.86 0.40 6.93
N VAL A 54 -18.63 -0.05 7.13
CA VAL A 54 -17.43 0.77 6.93
C VAL A 54 -16.65 0.19 5.76
N VAL A 55 -16.50 0.97 4.70
CA VAL A 55 -15.79 0.59 3.48
C VAL A 55 -14.53 1.45 3.40
N LEU A 56 -13.37 0.82 3.23
CA LEU A 56 -12.09 1.47 2.92
C LEU A 56 -11.67 1.06 1.51
N ILE A 57 -11.54 2.02 0.60
CA ILE A 57 -11.03 1.81 -0.75
C ILE A 57 -9.63 2.41 -0.82
N ILE A 58 -8.65 1.63 -1.23
CA ILE A 58 -7.27 2.04 -1.43
C ILE A 58 -7.01 2.04 -2.94
N LEU A 59 -6.67 3.21 -3.48
CA LEU A 59 -6.29 3.40 -4.89
C LEU A 59 -4.78 3.59 -4.95
N ASP A 60 -4.07 2.57 -5.46
CA ASP A 60 -2.61 2.52 -5.46
C ASP A 60 -1.98 3.68 -6.24
N GLY A 61 -0.96 4.29 -5.66
CA GLY A 61 -0.21 5.37 -6.28
C GLY A 61 -0.97 6.70 -6.41
N MET A 62 -2.26 6.78 -6.01
CA MET A 62 -3.08 7.98 -6.14
C MET A 62 -2.81 9.02 -5.04
N GLY A 63 -1.55 9.37 -4.82
CA GLY A 63 -1.19 10.43 -3.88
C GLY A 63 -1.74 11.79 -4.30
N GLU A 64 -1.80 12.73 -3.35
CA GLU A 64 -2.38 14.06 -3.56
C GLU A 64 -1.81 14.80 -4.78
N HIS A 65 -0.51 14.72 -5.00
CA HIS A 65 0.16 15.38 -6.12
C HIS A 65 -0.18 14.76 -7.49
N ILE A 66 -0.75 13.54 -7.53
CA ILE A 66 -1.32 12.94 -8.73
C ILE A 66 -2.78 13.39 -8.90
N LEU A 67 -3.59 13.27 -7.84
CA LEU A 67 -5.00 13.58 -7.88
C LEU A 67 -5.28 15.07 -8.12
N THR A 68 -4.57 15.96 -7.42
CA THR A 68 -4.90 17.42 -7.42
C THR A 68 -4.79 18.06 -8.80
N PRO A 69 -3.77 17.82 -9.64
CA PRO A 69 -3.73 18.38 -11.00
C PRO A 69 -4.81 17.82 -11.92
N ILE A 70 -5.21 16.57 -11.74
CA ILE A 70 -6.17 15.87 -12.61
C ILE A 70 -7.61 16.27 -12.28
N SER A 71 -7.94 16.34 -10.99
CA SER A 71 -9.31 16.61 -10.52
C SER A 71 -9.35 17.57 -9.32
N PRO A 72 -8.94 18.84 -9.50
CA PRO A 72 -8.78 19.80 -8.41
C PRO A 72 -10.10 20.16 -7.70
N ASN A 73 -11.23 20.00 -8.37
CA ASN A 73 -12.57 20.28 -7.87
C ASN A 73 -13.51 19.08 -7.98
N GLY A 74 -12.97 17.89 -8.14
CA GLY A 74 -13.73 16.66 -8.29
C GLY A 74 -14.35 16.17 -6.99
N PHE A 75 -14.99 15.01 -7.08
CA PHE A 75 -15.68 14.38 -5.96
C PHE A 75 -14.72 14.09 -4.79
N PHE A 76 -13.56 13.52 -5.07
CA PHE A 76 -12.58 13.18 -4.03
C PHE A 76 -12.08 14.44 -3.30
N LYS A 77 -11.74 15.49 -4.04
CA LYS A 77 -11.28 16.76 -3.43
C LYS A 77 -12.37 17.49 -2.64
N LYS A 78 -13.62 17.43 -3.05
CA LYS A 78 -14.75 17.99 -2.30
C LYS A 78 -15.02 17.29 -0.98
N HIS A 79 -14.65 16.01 -0.88
CA HIS A 79 -14.82 15.17 0.31
C HIS A 79 -13.49 14.92 1.06
N GLU A 80 -12.44 15.66 0.71
CA GLU A 80 -11.16 15.57 1.41
C GLU A 80 -11.33 15.91 2.89
N VAL A 81 -11.00 14.96 3.76
CA VAL A 81 -11.07 15.14 5.22
C VAL A 81 -9.74 15.66 5.73
N GLU A 82 -8.64 15.08 5.27
CA GLU A 82 -7.33 15.38 5.79
C GLU A 82 -6.23 14.83 4.87
N LYS A 83 -5.07 15.51 4.87
CA LYS A 83 -3.86 15.05 4.18
C LYS A 83 -3.01 14.26 5.14
N VAL A 84 -2.65 13.06 4.75
CA VAL A 84 -1.79 12.17 5.53
C VAL A 84 -0.57 11.76 4.73
N THR A 85 0.52 11.44 5.42
CA THR A 85 1.70 10.87 4.77
C THR A 85 1.52 9.37 4.55
N SER A 86 2.22 8.82 3.56
CA SER A 86 2.47 7.38 3.53
C SER A 86 3.43 6.96 4.65
N VAL A 87 3.76 5.69 4.73
CA VAL A 87 4.81 5.13 5.58
C VAL A 87 6.17 5.16 4.87
N TYR A 88 7.23 4.77 5.55
CA TYR A 88 8.55 4.61 4.95
C TYR A 88 9.03 3.15 5.07
N PRO A 89 9.53 2.56 3.97
CA PRO A 89 9.48 3.07 2.59
C PRO A 89 8.04 3.22 2.07
N SER A 90 7.81 4.26 1.24
CA SER A 90 6.52 4.52 0.61
C SER A 90 6.38 3.67 -0.66
N THR A 91 6.11 2.40 -0.46
CA THR A 91 5.93 1.36 -1.49
C THR A 91 4.70 0.53 -1.16
N THR A 92 4.04 0.01 -2.17
CA THR A 92 2.80 -0.77 -2.06
C THR A 92 2.87 -1.82 -0.95
N THR A 93 3.91 -2.63 -0.92
CA THR A 93 4.05 -3.74 0.05
C THR A 93 4.07 -3.26 1.49
N ALA A 94 4.85 -2.21 1.80
CA ALA A 94 4.96 -1.65 3.14
C ALA A 94 3.67 -0.92 3.55
N ALA A 95 3.11 -0.13 2.64
CA ALA A 95 1.91 0.67 2.87
C ALA A 95 0.66 -0.20 3.01
N LEU A 96 0.43 -1.15 2.10
CA LEU A 96 -0.69 -2.09 2.22
C LEU A 96 -0.57 -2.94 3.49
N THR A 97 0.65 -3.41 3.84
CA THR A 97 0.81 -4.16 5.09
C THR A 97 0.50 -3.30 6.30
N THR A 98 0.75 -1.99 6.25
CA THR A 98 0.31 -1.08 7.31
C THR A 98 -1.22 -1.06 7.45
N TYR A 99 -1.96 -0.99 6.35
CA TYR A 99 -3.42 -1.11 6.37
C TYR A 99 -3.88 -2.48 6.87
N TYR A 100 -3.20 -3.55 6.46
CA TYR A 100 -3.56 -4.93 6.82
C TYR A 100 -3.25 -5.29 8.26
N ALA A 101 -2.18 -4.74 8.83
CA ALA A 101 -1.74 -5.06 10.18
C ALA A 101 -2.23 -4.07 11.23
N GLY A 102 -2.54 -2.82 10.83
CA GLY A 102 -2.70 -1.70 11.76
C GLY A 102 -1.40 -1.35 12.47
N LYS A 103 -0.26 -1.59 11.81
CA LYS A 103 1.10 -1.43 12.35
C LYS A 103 2.03 -0.84 11.28
N PRO A 104 3.02 -0.02 11.68
CA PRO A 104 3.99 0.54 10.74
C PRO A 104 5.00 -0.51 10.27
N PRO A 105 5.74 -0.24 9.15
CA PRO A 105 6.71 -1.17 8.58
C PRO A 105 7.80 -1.63 9.55
N TYR A 106 8.27 -0.77 10.44
CA TYR A 106 9.30 -1.12 11.43
C TYR A 106 8.81 -2.11 12.52
N GLU A 107 7.52 -2.35 12.64
CA GLU A 107 6.95 -3.37 13.52
C GLU A 107 6.58 -4.65 12.78
N THR A 108 6.19 -4.54 11.51
CA THR A 108 5.83 -5.72 10.71
C THR A 108 7.03 -6.35 10.04
N GLY A 109 8.09 -5.58 9.80
CA GLY A 109 9.24 -5.98 9.00
C GLY A 109 8.97 -5.97 7.48
N TRP A 110 7.76 -5.66 7.05
CA TRP A 110 7.39 -5.56 5.63
C TRP A 110 7.80 -4.19 5.11
N ILE A 111 9.01 -4.11 4.55
CA ILE A 111 9.67 -2.83 4.25
C ILE A 111 9.93 -2.61 2.76
N ALA A 112 9.61 -3.58 1.90
CA ALA A 112 9.93 -3.46 0.48
C ALA A 112 9.09 -4.38 -0.39
N TRP A 113 9.09 -4.09 -1.71
CA TRP A 113 8.54 -4.96 -2.73
C TRP A 113 9.24 -6.32 -2.73
N SER A 114 10.60 -6.32 -2.73
CA SER A 114 11.44 -7.52 -2.74
C SER A 114 12.29 -7.59 -1.47
N GLN A 115 12.14 -8.65 -0.67
CA GLN A 115 12.92 -8.84 0.55
C GLN A 115 13.69 -10.16 0.51
N TYR A 116 14.94 -10.11 0.99
CA TYR A 116 15.75 -11.32 1.13
C TYR A 116 15.42 -12.06 2.42
N PHE A 117 15.19 -13.36 2.29
CA PHE A 117 14.99 -14.28 3.41
C PHE A 117 16.10 -15.31 3.45
N LYS A 118 16.89 -15.25 4.51
CA LYS A 118 17.98 -16.22 4.73
C LYS A 118 17.47 -17.67 4.86
N GLU A 119 16.24 -17.83 5.36
CA GLU A 119 15.54 -19.10 5.52
C GLU A 119 15.30 -19.79 4.17
N TYR A 120 15.12 -19.00 3.13
CA TYR A 120 14.95 -19.48 1.75
C TYR A 120 16.20 -19.33 0.89
N GLY A 121 17.19 -18.56 1.36
CA GLY A 121 18.40 -18.23 0.59
C GLY A 121 18.12 -17.43 -0.68
N ARG A 122 17.02 -16.67 -0.71
CA ARG A 122 16.57 -15.89 -1.88
C ARG A 122 15.79 -14.65 -1.53
N ALA A 123 15.68 -13.74 -2.49
CA ALA A 123 14.76 -12.61 -2.41
C ALA A 123 13.36 -13.02 -2.91
N VAL A 124 12.34 -12.47 -2.26
CA VAL A 124 10.92 -12.76 -2.52
C VAL A 124 10.19 -11.46 -2.80
N ASP A 125 9.46 -11.39 -3.89
CA ASP A 125 8.51 -10.33 -4.18
C ASP A 125 7.26 -10.56 -3.34
N MET A 126 7.11 -9.69 -2.36
CA MET A 126 6.25 -9.93 -1.20
C MET A 126 4.76 -9.99 -1.54
N LEU A 127 4.28 -9.19 -2.47
CA LEU A 127 2.85 -9.12 -2.79
C LEU A 127 2.38 -10.34 -3.59
N ALA A 128 3.18 -10.76 -4.58
CA ALA A 128 2.88 -11.89 -5.45
C ALA A 128 3.37 -13.24 -4.90
N HIS A 129 4.23 -13.22 -3.89
CA HIS A 129 4.88 -14.39 -3.29
C HIS A 129 5.61 -15.24 -4.34
N ILE A 130 6.51 -14.59 -5.07
CA ILE A 130 7.36 -15.21 -6.09
C ILE A 130 8.84 -14.91 -5.80
N GLU A 131 9.74 -15.73 -6.33
CA GLU A 131 11.17 -15.44 -6.29
C GLU A 131 11.50 -14.25 -7.20
N SER A 132 12.25 -13.25 -6.68
CA SER A 132 12.36 -11.93 -7.30
C SER A 132 13.12 -11.91 -8.63
N TYR A 133 14.04 -12.84 -8.87
CA TYR A 133 14.91 -12.82 -10.06
C TYR A 133 14.46 -13.78 -11.16
N LYS A 134 13.95 -14.94 -10.79
CA LYS A 134 13.48 -15.97 -11.73
C LYS A 134 11.96 -15.96 -11.89
N HIS A 135 11.29 -15.23 -11.00
CA HIS A 135 9.82 -15.18 -10.93
C HIS A 135 9.15 -16.54 -10.75
N ASP A 136 9.87 -17.51 -10.17
CA ASP A 136 9.30 -18.80 -9.80
C ASP A 136 8.26 -18.61 -8.68
N SER A 137 7.11 -19.24 -8.84
CA SER A 137 6.06 -19.23 -7.82
C SER A 137 6.53 -19.89 -6.53
N LEU A 138 6.27 -19.25 -5.41
CA LEU A 138 6.51 -19.80 -4.07
C LEU A 138 5.22 -20.29 -3.39
N LYS A 139 4.10 -20.35 -4.13
CA LYS A 139 2.79 -20.77 -3.59
C LYS A 139 2.80 -22.16 -3.00
N ASP A 140 3.62 -23.05 -3.57
CA ASP A 140 3.80 -24.44 -3.12
C ASP A 140 5.05 -24.62 -2.24
N ALA A 141 5.68 -23.51 -1.82
CA ALA A 141 6.79 -23.59 -0.89
C ALA A 141 6.32 -24.21 0.44
N ARG A 142 7.17 -25.07 1.02
CA ARG A 142 6.89 -25.77 2.28
C ARG A 142 6.54 -24.81 3.42
N GLU A 143 7.11 -23.61 3.38
CA GLU A 143 6.87 -22.55 4.37
C GLU A 143 6.46 -21.29 3.63
N ASN A 144 5.35 -20.70 4.04
CA ASN A 144 4.89 -19.42 3.52
C ASN A 144 5.48 -18.29 4.38
N VAL A 145 6.16 -17.31 3.74
CA VAL A 145 6.75 -16.16 4.41
C VAL A 145 5.73 -15.43 5.29
N PHE A 146 4.51 -15.28 4.80
CA PHE A 146 3.46 -14.55 5.49
C PHE A 146 2.95 -15.25 6.75
N GLU A 147 3.00 -16.58 6.76
CA GLU A 147 2.49 -17.40 7.85
C GLU A 147 3.55 -17.72 8.89
N THR A 148 4.80 -17.87 8.46
CA THR A 148 5.88 -18.42 9.33
C THR A 148 6.85 -17.33 9.81
N ILE A 149 7.30 -16.44 8.92
CA ILE A 149 8.40 -15.51 9.21
C ILE A 149 7.88 -14.11 9.56
N MET A 150 6.93 -13.61 8.77
CA MET A 150 6.42 -12.24 8.87
C MET A 150 4.96 -12.21 9.27
N ASN A 151 4.60 -13.07 10.19
CA ASN A 151 3.24 -13.21 10.67
C ASN A 151 2.78 -12.00 11.48
N TYR A 152 1.58 -11.53 11.19
CA TYR A 152 0.86 -10.56 11.99
C TYR A 152 -0.65 -10.84 11.95
N LYS A 153 -1.34 -10.46 13.02
CA LYS A 153 -2.79 -10.55 13.06
C LYS A 153 -3.38 -9.45 12.19
N THR A 154 -4.13 -9.83 11.16
CA THR A 154 -4.71 -8.86 10.22
C THR A 154 -5.81 -8.04 10.88
N VAL A 155 -6.07 -6.83 10.36
CA VAL A 155 -7.19 -5.98 10.82
C VAL A 155 -8.52 -6.69 10.65
N PHE A 156 -8.68 -7.54 9.65
CA PHE A 156 -9.87 -8.38 9.47
C PHE A 156 -10.06 -9.32 10.66
N GLN A 157 -9.01 -10.06 11.05
CA GLN A 157 -9.04 -10.95 12.21
C GLN A 157 -9.28 -10.19 13.50
N GLN A 158 -8.63 -9.03 13.66
CA GLN A 158 -8.81 -8.18 14.86
C GLN A 158 -10.25 -7.70 14.96
N ILE A 159 -10.81 -7.13 13.90
CA ILE A 159 -12.19 -6.62 13.86
C ILE A 159 -13.20 -7.77 14.09
N GLU A 160 -13.03 -8.91 13.43
CA GLU A 160 -13.90 -10.07 13.62
C GLU A 160 -13.88 -10.58 15.07
N GLU A 161 -12.70 -10.59 15.69
CA GLU A 161 -12.56 -11.07 17.06
C GLU A 161 -13.17 -10.12 18.10
N PHE A 162 -12.93 -8.81 17.97
CA PHE A 162 -13.38 -7.84 18.97
C PHE A 162 -14.81 -7.35 18.71
N ALA A 163 -15.14 -6.97 17.49
CA ALA A 163 -16.46 -6.44 17.15
C ALA A 163 -17.51 -7.52 16.84
N LYS A 164 -17.08 -8.77 16.62
CA LYS A 164 -17.97 -9.91 16.25
C LYS A 164 -18.76 -9.65 14.96
N ILE A 165 -18.18 -8.93 14.03
CA ILE A 165 -18.75 -8.65 12.70
C ILE A 165 -17.95 -9.35 11.63
N LYS A 166 -18.49 -9.44 10.40
CA LYS A 166 -17.77 -9.98 9.26
C LYS A 166 -16.88 -8.90 8.66
N ALA A 167 -15.64 -9.25 8.32
CA ALA A 167 -14.70 -8.40 7.61
C ALA A 167 -14.35 -9.03 6.25
N TYR A 168 -14.44 -8.24 5.19
CA TYR A 168 -14.25 -8.66 3.80
C TYR A 168 -13.07 -7.94 3.19
N GLU A 169 -12.33 -8.66 2.36
CA GLU A 169 -11.21 -8.17 1.58
C GLU A 169 -11.56 -8.31 0.09
N ILE A 170 -11.37 -7.22 -0.68
CA ILE A 170 -11.49 -7.23 -2.13
C ILE A 170 -10.10 -6.89 -2.70
N MET A 171 -9.51 -7.83 -3.46
CA MET A 171 -8.13 -7.77 -3.93
C MET A 171 -8.00 -8.25 -5.37
N PRO A 172 -7.00 -7.77 -6.14
CA PRO A 172 -6.68 -8.30 -7.45
C PRO A 172 -6.41 -9.81 -7.44
N SER A 173 -6.72 -10.47 -8.54
CA SER A 173 -6.63 -11.93 -8.67
C SER A 173 -5.20 -12.46 -8.51
N TYR A 174 -4.18 -11.68 -8.88
CA TYR A 174 -2.77 -12.06 -8.76
C TYR A 174 -2.25 -12.05 -7.31
N SER A 175 -2.89 -11.30 -6.40
CA SER A 175 -2.45 -11.24 -5.00
C SER A 175 -2.60 -12.60 -4.32
N ASP A 176 -1.54 -13.06 -3.66
CA ASP A 176 -1.57 -14.30 -2.87
C ASP A 176 -1.99 -14.07 -1.41
N ARG A 177 -2.33 -12.84 -1.04
CA ARG A 177 -2.90 -12.54 0.28
C ARG A 177 -4.24 -13.26 0.41
N ARG A 178 -4.45 -13.88 1.57
CA ARG A 178 -5.65 -14.66 1.84
C ARG A 178 -6.20 -14.27 3.20
N SER A 179 -7.31 -13.58 3.21
CA SER A 179 -8.16 -13.49 4.39
C SER A 179 -9.23 -14.58 4.34
N LYS A 180 -9.97 -14.74 5.43
CA LYS A 180 -11.08 -15.71 5.47
C LYS A 180 -12.18 -15.39 4.43
N ARG A 181 -12.32 -14.12 4.04
CA ARG A 181 -13.33 -13.62 3.08
C ARG A 181 -12.69 -12.71 2.06
N THR A 182 -11.79 -13.27 1.27
CA THR A 182 -11.19 -12.59 0.12
C THR A 182 -12.06 -12.79 -1.11
N ILE A 183 -12.41 -11.68 -1.74
CA ILE A 183 -13.10 -11.61 -3.04
C ILE A 183 -12.09 -11.09 -4.05
N LYS A 184 -12.03 -11.69 -5.23
CA LYS A 184 -11.14 -11.26 -6.30
C LYS A 184 -11.85 -10.27 -7.21
N ALA A 185 -11.17 -9.15 -7.49
CA ALA A 185 -11.64 -8.10 -8.39
C ALA A 185 -10.43 -7.40 -9.02
N ASP A 186 -10.41 -7.34 -10.34
CA ASP A 186 -9.30 -6.79 -11.13
C ASP A 186 -9.62 -5.41 -11.73
N THR A 187 -10.87 -4.97 -11.64
CA THR A 187 -11.33 -3.69 -12.17
C THR A 187 -12.08 -2.88 -11.12
N ILE A 188 -12.15 -1.55 -11.34
CA ILE A 188 -12.92 -0.67 -10.45
C ILE A 188 -14.42 -1.03 -10.47
N ASP A 189 -14.95 -1.48 -11.59
CA ASP A 189 -16.34 -1.93 -11.71
C ASP A 189 -16.59 -3.16 -10.83
N GLU A 190 -15.74 -4.17 -10.93
CA GLU A 190 -15.85 -5.36 -10.09
C GLU A 190 -15.72 -5.04 -8.60
N ILE A 191 -14.84 -4.09 -8.23
CA ILE A 191 -14.73 -3.61 -6.85
C ILE A 191 -16.07 -2.99 -6.39
N ILE A 192 -16.65 -2.13 -7.20
CA ILE A 192 -17.91 -1.45 -6.91
C ILE A 192 -19.06 -2.45 -6.80
N ASP A 193 -19.20 -3.36 -7.76
CA ASP A 193 -20.26 -4.38 -7.78
C ASP A 193 -20.21 -5.27 -6.53
N ASN A 194 -18.99 -5.65 -6.12
CA ASN A 194 -18.81 -6.42 -4.90
C ASN A 194 -19.15 -5.62 -3.64
N ILE A 195 -18.79 -4.34 -3.56
CA ILE A 195 -19.16 -3.46 -2.44
C ILE A 195 -20.69 -3.32 -2.37
N GLU A 196 -21.36 -2.98 -3.48
CA GLU A 196 -22.82 -2.84 -3.56
C GLU A 196 -23.51 -4.13 -3.10
N THR A 197 -23.10 -5.29 -3.63
CA THR A 197 -23.62 -6.61 -3.23
C THR A 197 -23.42 -6.90 -1.74
N LEU A 198 -22.25 -6.61 -1.20
CA LEU A 198 -21.99 -6.84 0.23
C LEU A 198 -22.86 -5.95 1.14
N VAL A 199 -23.06 -4.70 0.74
CA VAL A 199 -23.79 -3.70 1.54
C VAL A 199 -25.30 -3.96 1.56
N GLU A 200 -25.87 -4.63 0.56
CA GLU A 200 -27.28 -5.06 0.57
C GLU A 200 -27.63 -5.97 1.75
N ASN A 201 -26.68 -6.80 2.17
CA ASN A 201 -26.88 -7.65 3.33
C ASN A 201 -26.98 -6.81 4.63
N PRO A 202 -28.00 -7.00 5.48
CA PRO A 202 -28.26 -6.16 6.65
C PRO A 202 -27.25 -6.29 7.80
N GLU A 203 -26.36 -7.27 7.75
CA GLU A 203 -25.33 -7.47 8.79
C GLU A 203 -24.30 -6.33 8.80
N LYS A 204 -23.82 -5.97 9.99
CA LYS A 204 -22.69 -5.04 10.14
C LYS A 204 -21.41 -5.65 9.56
N LYS A 205 -20.62 -4.85 8.84
CA LYS A 205 -19.39 -5.33 8.25
C LYS A 205 -18.33 -4.25 8.05
N PHE A 206 -17.10 -4.71 7.96
CA PHE A 206 -15.97 -3.97 7.44
C PHE A 206 -15.60 -4.52 6.06
N ILE A 207 -15.35 -3.65 5.10
CA ILE A 207 -14.91 -4.00 3.76
C ILE A 207 -13.66 -3.18 3.46
N MET A 208 -12.57 -3.84 3.06
CA MET A 208 -11.39 -3.16 2.54
C MET A 208 -11.14 -3.64 1.12
N ALA A 209 -11.12 -2.70 0.19
CA ALA A 209 -10.88 -2.93 -1.23
C ALA A 209 -9.60 -2.25 -1.67
N TYR A 210 -8.86 -2.89 -2.54
CA TYR A 210 -7.64 -2.37 -3.13
C TYR A 210 -7.68 -2.50 -4.65
N SER A 211 -7.38 -1.38 -5.33
CA SER A 211 -7.12 -1.32 -6.77
C SER A 211 -5.65 -1.03 -7.00
N ASP A 212 -4.98 -1.81 -7.85
CA ASP A 212 -3.59 -1.60 -8.27
C ASP A 212 -3.42 -0.45 -9.27
N ASN A 213 -4.51 0.19 -9.64
CA ASN A 213 -4.53 1.39 -10.46
C ASN A 213 -4.95 2.60 -9.61
N PRO A 214 -4.39 3.79 -9.91
CA PRO A 214 -3.62 4.15 -11.11
C PRO A 214 -2.13 3.76 -11.12
N ASP A 215 -1.52 3.17 -10.08
CA ASP A 215 -0.08 2.91 -10.00
C ASP A 215 0.45 2.14 -11.21
N GLY A 216 -0.21 1.07 -11.61
CA GLY A 216 0.18 0.29 -12.80
C GLY A 216 0.20 1.13 -14.09
N LEU A 217 -0.73 2.05 -14.25
CA LEU A 217 -0.77 2.98 -15.38
C LEU A 217 0.31 4.06 -15.28
N LEU A 218 0.55 4.58 -14.06
CA LEU A 218 1.60 5.56 -13.78
C LEU A 218 2.99 4.99 -14.06
N HIS A 219 3.24 3.74 -13.69
CA HIS A 219 4.47 3.02 -14.01
C HIS A 219 4.68 2.87 -15.52
N LYS A 220 3.63 2.53 -16.24
CA LYS A 220 3.72 2.22 -17.66
C LYS A 220 3.79 3.46 -18.55
N TYR A 221 3.04 4.51 -18.21
CA TYR A 221 2.83 5.66 -19.09
C TYR A 221 3.31 6.99 -18.50
N GLY A 222 3.64 7.04 -17.20
CA GLY A 222 4.05 8.25 -16.49
C GLY A 222 2.90 9.02 -15.86
N THR A 223 3.27 9.97 -14.98
CA THR A 223 2.30 10.71 -14.15
C THR A 223 1.40 11.67 -14.92
N ASP A 224 1.85 12.13 -16.08
CA ASP A 224 1.13 13.09 -16.92
C ASP A 224 0.38 12.41 -18.08
N SER A 225 0.25 11.08 -18.04
CA SER A 225 -0.35 10.30 -19.11
C SER A 225 -1.87 10.48 -19.19
N LYS A 226 -2.37 10.33 -20.41
CA LYS A 226 -3.82 10.33 -20.64
C LYS A 226 -4.48 9.12 -19.97
N GLU A 227 -3.83 7.98 -20.03
CA GLU A 227 -4.32 6.70 -19.49
C GLU A 227 -4.55 6.79 -17.97
N ALA A 228 -3.58 7.34 -17.22
CA ALA A 228 -3.72 7.55 -15.78
C ALA A 228 -4.80 8.60 -15.48
N THR A 229 -4.83 9.69 -16.27
CA THR A 229 -5.83 10.77 -16.13
C THR A 229 -7.24 10.24 -16.36
N ASP A 230 -7.45 9.48 -17.41
CA ASP A 230 -8.75 8.91 -17.78
C ASP A 230 -9.23 7.93 -16.68
N PHE A 231 -8.34 7.03 -16.23
CA PHE A 231 -8.66 6.12 -15.14
C PHE A 231 -9.08 6.85 -13.85
N ILE A 232 -8.33 7.86 -13.43
CA ILE A 232 -8.64 8.59 -12.18
C ILE A 232 -10.00 9.27 -12.29
N LYS A 233 -10.31 9.92 -13.42
CA LYS A 233 -11.62 10.55 -13.66
C LYS A 233 -12.76 9.55 -13.70
N GLU A 234 -12.54 8.42 -14.36
CA GLU A 234 -13.52 7.34 -14.42
C GLU A 234 -13.78 6.72 -13.05
N ALA A 235 -12.72 6.40 -12.30
CA ALA A 235 -12.84 5.86 -10.94
C ALA A 235 -13.55 6.85 -10.00
N GLU A 236 -13.21 8.14 -10.08
CA GLU A 236 -13.87 9.19 -9.29
C GLU A 236 -15.37 9.27 -9.60
N GLN A 237 -15.73 9.27 -10.88
CA GLN A 237 -17.13 9.28 -11.30
C GLN A 237 -17.89 8.04 -10.79
N LYS A 238 -17.36 6.85 -11.06
CA LYS A 238 -18.01 5.57 -10.68
C LYS A 238 -18.17 5.43 -9.17
N ILE A 239 -17.14 5.79 -8.41
CA ILE A 239 -17.20 5.77 -6.94
C ILE A 239 -18.21 6.81 -6.42
N SER A 240 -18.29 7.99 -7.02
CA SER A 240 -19.31 8.99 -6.68
C SER A 240 -20.73 8.47 -6.95
N GLU A 241 -20.94 7.83 -8.08
CA GLU A 241 -22.23 7.21 -8.43
C GLU A 241 -22.61 6.08 -7.46
N MET A 242 -21.65 5.22 -7.10
CA MET A 242 -21.84 4.21 -6.06
C MET A 242 -22.23 4.86 -4.71
N CYS A 243 -21.48 5.85 -4.24
CA CYS A 243 -21.75 6.51 -2.97
C CYS A 243 -23.16 7.12 -2.91
N ASN A 244 -23.70 7.62 -4.03
CA ASN A 244 -25.06 8.15 -4.11
C ASN A 244 -26.16 7.07 -4.03
N LYS A 245 -25.82 5.81 -4.28
CA LYS A 245 -26.76 4.67 -4.21
C LYS A 245 -26.71 3.94 -2.88
N LEU A 246 -25.56 4.03 -2.18
CA LEU A 246 -25.36 3.31 -0.93
C LEU A 246 -26.30 3.82 0.19
N PRO A 247 -26.74 2.95 1.11
CA PRO A 247 -27.56 3.36 2.25
C PRO A 247 -26.83 4.37 3.15
N ASP A 248 -27.59 5.28 3.78
CA ASP A 248 -27.09 6.35 4.68
C ASP A 248 -26.30 5.85 5.89
N ASP A 249 -26.41 4.57 6.22
CA ASP A 249 -25.68 3.89 7.29
C ASP A 249 -24.38 3.24 6.80
N THR A 250 -23.93 3.60 5.60
CA THR A 250 -22.66 3.18 5.00
C THR A 250 -21.73 4.38 4.92
N ILE A 251 -20.48 4.21 5.36
CA ILE A 251 -19.40 5.17 5.12
C ILE A 251 -18.39 4.56 4.16
N VAL A 252 -17.98 5.35 3.16
CA VAL A 252 -16.89 5.02 2.26
C VAL A 252 -15.72 5.95 2.55
N ILE A 253 -14.59 5.38 2.90
CA ILE A 253 -13.31 6.05 3.14
C ILE A 253 -12.42 5.72 1.95
N ILE A 254 -11.89 6.75 1.29
CA ILE A 254 -11.00 6.58 0.14
C ILE A 254 -9.62 7.06 0.55
N SER A 255 -8.60 6.28 0.24
CA SER A 255 -7.21 6.61 0.53
C SER A 255 -6.29 6.10 -0.59
N ALA A 256 -5.07 6.60 -0.61
CA ALA A 256 -3.97 6.01 -1.37
C ALA A 256 -3.00 5.35 -0.39
N ASP A 257 -2.19 4.45 -0.89
CA ASP A 257 -1.10 3.85 -0.13
C ASP A 257 0.19 4.68 -0.23
N HIS A 258 0.49 5.21 -1.40
CA HIS A 258 1.58 6.17 -1.67
C HIS A 258 1.24 7.08 -2.85
N GLY A 259 2.20 7.93 -3.23
CA GLY A 259 2.17 8.70 -4.47
C GLY A 259 3.12 8.11 -5.50
N HIS A 260 3.23 8.78 -6.65
CA HIS A 260 4.10 8.36 -7.74
C HIS A 260 4.88 9.55 -8.29
N LYS A 261 6.11 9.34 -8.76
CA LYS A 261 6.94 10.37 -9.38
C LYS A 261 7.63 9.81 -10.62
N ASN A 262 7.64 10.58 -11.70
CA ASN A 262 8.37 10.22 -12.92
C ASN A 262 9.86 9.98 -12.63
N ILE A 263 10.43 8.97 -13.29
CA ILE A 263 11.84 8.64 -13.23
C ILE A 263 12.58 9.52 -14.23
N GLU A 264 13.54 10.32 -13.76
CA GLU A 264 14.38 11.15 -14.60
C GLU A 264 15.56 10.35 -15.19
N LYS A 265 16.09 9.39 -14.41
CA LYS A 265 17.21 8.55 -14.81
C LYS A 265 17.17 7.21 -14.11
N SER A 266 17.44 6.16 -14.85
CA SER A 266 17.55 4.79 -14.36
C SER A 266 18.93 4.22 -14.64
N TYR A 267 19.44 3.43 -13.70
CA TYR A 267 20.71 2.71 -13.83
C TYR A 267 20.43 1.22 -13.60
N SER A 268 20.88 0.41 -14.55
CA SER A 268 20.87 -1.04 -14.33
C SER A 268 22.18 -1.45 -13.67
N ILE A 269 22.07 -2.21 -12.58
CA ILE A 269 23.26 -2.77 -11.92
C ILE A 269 24.01 -3.74 -12.84
N LEU A 270 23.34 -4.28 -13.85
CA LEU A 270 23.95 -5.17 -14.86
C LEU A 270 24.94 -4.44 -15.78
N ASP A 271 24.82 -3.11 -15.88
CA ASP A 271 25.73 -2.28 -16.67
C ASP A 271 27.07 -1.99 -15.96
N TYR A 272 27.19 -2.45 -14.69
CA TYR A 272 28.35 -2.21 -13.82
C TYR A 272 28.98 -3.53 -13.33
N PRO A 273 29.73 -4.27 -14.19
CA PRO A 273 30.33 -5.55 -13.81
C PRO A 273 31.24 -5.46 -12.57
N ASP A 274 32.01 -4.39 -12.46
CA ASP A 274 32.91 -4.17 -11.32
C ASP A 274 32.16 -4.01 -10.00
N LEU A 275 30.95 -3.44 -10.05
CA LEU A 275 30.07 -3.33 -8.91
C LEU A 275 29.46 -4.68 -8.55
N GLN A 276 29.01 -5.45 -9.56
CA GLN A 276 28.49 -6.81 -9.35
C GLN A 276 29.53 -7.74 -8.71
N GLU A 277 30.82 -7.61 -9.07
CA GLU A 277 31.89 -8.38 -8.44
C GLU A 277 32.02 -8.15 -6.93
N CYS A 278 31.56 -7.01 -6.42
CA CYS A 278 31.58 -6.68 -4.99
C CYS A 278 30.50 -7.41 -4.19
N PHE A 279 29.48 -7.93 -4.83
CA PHE A 279 28.32 -8.51 -4.13
C PHE A 279 28.47 -10.00 -3.86
N ILE A 280 27.99 -10.44 -2.69
CA ILE A 280 27.80 -11.85 -2.34
C ILE A 280 26.60 -12.43 -3.10
N MET A 281 25.57 -11.59 -3.27
CA MET A 281 24.30 -11.93 -3.90
C MET A 281 23.68 -10.67 -4.51
N PRO A 282 22.72 -10.82 -5.44
CA PRO A 282 22.03 -9.66 -6.01
C PRO A 282 21.37 -8.77 -4.94
N PRO A 283 21.30 -7.45 -5.18
CA PRO A 283 20.64 -6.52 -4.26
C PRO A 283 19.14 -6.81 -4.17
N ALA A 284 18.53 -6.37 -3.08
CA ALA A 284 17.09 -6.46 -2.84
C ALA A 284 16.56 -5.14 -2.25
N LEU A 285 15.31 -5.12 -1.87
CA LEU A 285 14.45 -4.06 -1.39
C LEU A 285 13.79 -3.26 -2.53
N GLU A 286 14.01 -1.96 -2.58
CA GLU A 286 13.38 -1.06 -3.54
C GLU A 286 14.40 -0.48 -4.50
N SER A 287 14.00 -0.20 -5.75
CA SER A 287 14.89 0.40 -6.75
C SER A 287 15.51 1.73 -6.29
N ARG A 288 14.86 2.46 -5.39
CA ARG A 288 15.35 3.72 -4.80
C ARG A 288 15.98 3.54 -3.42
N CYS A 289 15.95 2.34 -2.87
CA CYS A 289 16.47 2.02 -1.54
C CYS A 289 17.00 0.59 -1.53
N LEU A 290 18.06 0.34 -2.30
CA LEU A 290 18.66 -0.99 -2.44
C LEU A 290 19.44 -1.37 -1.19
N THR A 291 19.41 -2.65 -0.85
CA THR A 291 20.30 -3.28 0.12
C THR A 291 21.32 -4.13 -0.62
N PHE A 292 22.59 -3.95 -0.26
CA PHE A 292 23.72 -4.65 -0.85
C PHE A 292 24.37 -5.59 0.16
N TRP A 293 24.63 -6.82 -0.24
CA TRP A 293 25.43 -7.80 0.51
C TRP A 293 26.84 -7.83 -0.09
N ILE A 294 27.77 -7.15 0.56
CA ILE A 294 29.11 -6.90 0.04
C ILE A 294 30.07 -7.94 0.55
N LYS A 295 30.97 -8.46 -0.33
CA LYS A 295 32.08 -9.32 0.06
C LYS A 295 32.99 -8.58 1.02
N PRO A 296 33.44 -9.18 2.14
CA PRO A 296 34.22 -8.47 3.17
C PRO A 296 35.47 -7.74 2.64
N ASN A 297 36.15 -8.33 1.65
CA ASN A 297 37.36 -7.79 1.03
C ASN A 297 37.10 -6.76 -0.09
N MET A 298 35.85 -6.46 -0.40
CA MET A 298 35.45 -5.55 -1.50
C MET A 298 34.85 -4.24 -1.02
N LYS A 299 34.78 -4.02 0.30
CA LYS A 299 34.14 -2.83 0.88
C LYS A 299 34.79 -1.51 0.44
N GLU A 300 36.12 -1.49 0.36
CA GLU A 300 36.84 -0.31 -0.09
C GLU A 300 36.63 -0.05 -1.59
N LYS A 301 36.65 -1.10 -2.43
CA LYS A 301 36.37 -1.00 -3.87
C LYS A 301 34.99 -0.38 -4.14
N LEU A 302 33.98 -0.74 -3.35
CA LEU A 302 32.64 -0.18 -3.47
C LEU A 302 32.59 1.34 -3.18
N ASN A 303 33.34 1.82 -2.19
CA ASN A 303 33.34 3.23 -1.81
C ASN A 303 33.97 4.15 -2.88
N PHE A 304 34.75 3.60 -3.80
CA PHE A 304 35.35 4.36 -4.91
C PHE A 304 34.55 4.30 -6.23
N GLY A 305 33.51 3.47 -6.28
CA GLY A 305 32.70 3.24 -7.48
C GLY A 305 31.26 3.84 -7.43
N LEU A 306 30.89 4.41 -6.31
CA LEU A 306 29.64 5.16 -6.08
C LEU A 306 29.95 6.64 -5.92
#